data_a45b37c28d446f372544d4b0a005aa84
#
_entry.id   a45b37c28d446f372544d4b0a005aa84
#
_cell.length_a   1.000
_cell.length_b   1.000
_cell.length_c   1.000
_cell.angle_alpha   90.00
_cell.angle_beta   90.00
_cell.angle_gamma   90.00
#
_symmetry.space_group_name_H-M   'P 1'
#
loop_
_entity.id
_entity.type
_entity.pdbx_description
1 polymer ?
#
loop_
_entity_poly.entity_id
_entity_poly.type
_entity_poly.pdbx_seq_one_letter_code
_entity_poly.pdbx_strand_id
1 'polypeptide(L)'
;RTLTMEHLERIVNAVRCGAEVILANPDFTHPEGENVRMETGAIWSAVSCQLETACSPVLVGKPETLLAEEALRMLGANRREVVFLGDNPDTDGLTAQRLGVNFIHTGGRNGFPLAALM
;
A
#
# COMPACT_ATOMS: atom_id res chain seq x y z
N ARG A 1 5.39 14.64 12.30
CA ARG A 1 4.12 14.67 13.06
C ARG A 1 4.03 13.36 13.83
N THR A 2 3.62 13.43 15.09
CA THR A 2 3.52 12.25 15.96
C THR A 2 2.05 11.83 16.07
N LEU A 3 1.76 10.54 15.89
CA LEU A 3 0.45 9.97 16.19
C LEU A 3 0.24 9.98 17.72
N THR A 4 -0.93 10.40 18.16
CA THR A 4 -1.32 10.43 19.59
C THR A 4 -2.59 9.59 19.79
N MET A 5 -2.89 9.26 21.05
CA MET A 5 -4.14 8.59 21.40
C MET A 5 -5.36 9.40 20.96
N GLU A 6 -5.32 10.71 21.12
CA GLU A 6 -6.40 11.61 20.65
C GLU A 6 -6.67 11.44 19.13
N HIS A 7 -5.63 11.26 18.32
CA HIS A 7 -5.83 10.99 16.89
C HIS A 7 -6.56 9.67 16.66
N LEU A 8 -6.21 8.61 17.39
CA LEU A 8 -6.90 7.31 17.27
C LEU A 8 -8.36 7.41 17.72
N GLU A 9 -8.63 8.06 18.85
CA GLU A 9 -9.98 8.30 19.35
C GLU A 9 -10.85 9.06 18.34
N ARG A 10 -10.29 10.09 17.71
CA ARG A 10 -10.98 10.85 16.67
C ARG A 10 -11.33 10.00 15.47
N ILE A 11 -10.43 9.10 15.04
CA ILE A 11 -10.69 8.16 13.93
C ILE A 11 -11.80 7.19 14.31
N VAL A 12 -11.71 6.56 15.49
CA VAL A 12 -12.74 5.63 15.99
C VAL A 12 -14.12 6.33 16.01
N ASN A 13 -14.18 7.52 16.58
CA ASN A 13 -15.44 8.26 16.67
C ASN A 13 -16.01 8.65 15.29
N ALA A 14 -15.14 9.05 14.34
CA ALA A 14 -15.58 9.36 12.99
C ALA A 14 -16.18 8.13 12.29
N VAL A 15 -15.53 6.96 12.41
CA VAL A 15 -16.03 5.71 11.82
C VAL A 15 -17.34 5.28 12.48
N ARG A 16 -17.46 5.39 13.81
CA ARG A 16 -18.72 5.13 14.53
C ARG A 16 -19.86 6.05 14.10
N CYS A 17 -19.53 7.25 13.62
CA CYS A 17 -20.49 8.19 13.04
C CYS A 17 -20.74 7.98 11.53
N GLY A 18 -20.22 6.88 10.93
CA GLY A 18 -20.49 6.52 9.54
C GLY A 18 -19.45 7.02 8.53
N ALA A 19 -18.27 7.48 8.97
CA ALA A 19 -17.22 7.84 8.04
C ALA A 19 -16.67 6.59 7.34
N GLU A 20 -16.48 6.69 6.03
CA GLU A 20 -15.76 5.69 5.24
C GLU A 20 -14.25 5.84 5.44
N VAL A 21 -13.53 4.71 5.35
CA VAL A 21 -12.10 4.67 5.55
C VAL A 21 -11.39 4.27 4.26
N ILE A 22 -10.42 5.08 3.86
CA ILE A 22 -9.47 4.74 2.81
C ILE A 22 -8.12 4.43 3.46
N LEU A 23 -7.61 3.24 3.20
CA LEU A 23 -6.32 2.78 3.70
C LEU A 23 -5.30 2.79 2.55
N ALA A 24 -4.37 3.73 2.62
CA ALA A 24 -3.38 3.92 1.56
C ALA A 24 -2.32 2.83 1.52
N ASN A 25 -2.01 2.23 2.68
CA ASN A 25 -1.02 1.18 2.85
C ASN A 25 -1.53 0.18 3.92
N PRO A 26 -1.71 -1.10 3.59
CA PRO A 26 -2.14 -2.13 4.54
C PRO A 26 -0.99 -2.69 5.40
N ASP A 27 0.26 -2.34 5.13
CA ASP A 27 1.41 -2.89 5.83
C ASP A 27 1.38 -2.56 7.33
N PHE A 28 1.75 -3.53 8.15
CA PHE A 28 1.80 -3.36 9.61
C PHE A 28 3.07 -2.68 10.07
N THR A 29 4.17 -2.99 9.41
CA THR A 29 5.50 -2.50 9.77
C THR A 29 6.39 -2.41 8.54
N HIS A 30 7.43 -1.57 8.63
CA HIS A 30 8.57 -1.65 7.72
C HIS A 30 9.88 -1.75 8.52
N PRO A 31 10.94 -2.35 7.93
CA PRO A 31 12.26 -2.43 8.56
C PRO A 31 12.92 -1.06 8.68
N GLU A 32 13.51 -0.78 9.84
CA GLU A 32 14.36 0.40 10.08
C GLU A 32 15.65 -0.04 10.79
N GLY A 33 16.68 -0.38 10.03
CA GLY A 33 17.89 -0.99 10.57
C GLY A 33 17.61 -2.36 11.18
N GLU A 34 17.91 -2.53 12.48
CA GLU A 34 17.60 -3.75 13.26
C GLU A 34 16.20 -3.72 13.89
N ASN A 35 15.50 -2.61 13.76
CA ASN A 35 14.17 -2.40 14.33
C ASN A 35 13.09 -2.43 13.25
N VAL A 36 11.84 -2.29 13.69
CA VAL A 36 10.68 -2.10 12.82
C VAL A 36 9.96 -0.82 13.19
N ARG A 37 9.42 -0.14 12.19
CA ARG A 37 8.45 0.95 12.38
C ARG A 37 7.05 0.47 12.09
N MET A 38 6.11 1.00 12.87
CA MET A 38 4.68 0.79 12.65
C MET A 38 4.20 1.56 11.43
N GLU A 39 3.39 0.88 10.62
CA GLU A 39 2.77 1.43 9.41
C GLU A 39 1.25 1.59 9.56
N THR A 40 0.61 2.06 8.51
CA THR A 40 -0.81 2.43 8.50
C THR A 40 -1.73 1.24 8.81
N GLY A 41 -1.37 0.03 8.40
CA GLY A 41 -2.12 -1.19 8.73
C GLY A 41 -2.18 -1.48 10.23
N ALA A 42 -1.09 -1.22 10.96
CA ALA A 42 -1.07 -1.36 12.41
C ALA A 42 -1.95 -0.32 13.11
N ILE A 43 -1.95 0.92 12.60
CA ILE A 43 -2.84 1.99 13.08
C ILE A 43 -4.30 1.59 12.86
N TRP A 44 -4.63 1.09 11.67
CA TRP A 44 -5.96 0.61 11.36
C TRP A 44 -6.39 -0.55 12.27
N SER A 45 -5.50 -1.49 12.57
CA SER A 45 -5.79 -2.58 13.51
C SER A 45 -6.14 -2.07 14.90
N ALA A 46 -5.41 -1.07 15.39
CA ALA A 46 -5.72 -0.45 16.69
C ALA A 46 -7.07 0.28 16.71
N VAL A 47 -7.48 0.85 15.58
CA VAL A 47 -8.79 1.49 15.42
C VAL A 47 -9.90 0.45 15.28
N SER A 48 -9.73 -0.51 14.38
CA SER A 48 -10.78 -1.48 14.01
C SER A 48 -11.19 -2.38 15.18
N CYS A 49 -10.28 -2.72 16.08
CA CYS A 49 -10.60 -3.51 17.26
C CYS A 49 -11.49 -2.78 18.28
N GLN A 50 -11.71 -1.47 18.13
CA GLN A 50 -12.61 -0.65 18.96
C GLN A 50 -14.00 -0.48 18.34
N LEU A 51 -14.22 -1.03 17.13
CA LEU A 51 -15.48 -0.90 16.41
C LEU A 51 -16.38 -2.09 16.73
N GLU A 52 -17.62 -1.82 17.09
CA GLU A 52 -18.64 -2.86 17.38
C GLU A 52 -19.10 -3.59 16.12
N THR A 53 -19.05 -2.90 14.98
CA THR A 53 -19.40 -3.43 13.67
C THR A 53 -18.16 -3.52 12.80
N ALA A 54 -18.04 -4.61 12.03
CA ALA A 54 -16.95 -4.77 11.08
C ALA A 54 -16.98 -3.63 10.06
N CYS A 55 -15.90 -2.89 10.00
CA CYS A 55 -15.66 -1.86 8.98
C CYS A 55 -14.51 -2.33 8.10
N SER A 56 -14.76 -2.44 6.80
CA SER A 56 -13.73 -2.81 5.82
C SER A 56 -13.27 -1.54 5.09
N PRO A 57 -12.02 -1.12 5.27
CA PRO A 57 -11.50 0.04 4.56
C PRO A 57 -11.35 -0.26 3.07
N VAL A 58 -11.46 0.77 2.25
CA VAL A 58 -11.06 0.70 0.84
C VAL A 58 -9.54 0.75 0.77
N LEU A 59 -8.94 -0.33 0.30
CA LEU A 59 -7.49 -0.42 0.08
C LEU A 59 -7.14 0.18 -1.28
N VAL A 60 -6.26 1.16 -1.32
CA VAL A 60 -5.83 1.80 -2.58
C VAL A 60 -4.38 1.51 -2.94
N GLY A 61 -3.56 1.15 -1.94
CA GLY A 61 -2.15 0.79 -2.12
C GLY A 61 -1.93 -0.67 -2.54
N LYS A 62 -0.71 -0.97 -2.90
CA LYS A 62 -0.27 -2.34 -3.20
C LYS A 62 -0.66 -3.33 -2.07
N PRO A 63 -1.10 -4.54 -2.38
CA PRO A 63 -1.16 -5.19 -3.71
C PRO A 63 -2.43 -4.89 -4.53
N GLU A 64 -3.25 -3.92 -4.15
CA GLU A 64 -4.41 -3.51 -4.93
C GLU A 64 -4.00 -2.68 -6.16
N THR A 65 -4.83 -2.72 -7.22
CA THR A 65 -4.47 -2.16 -8.54
C THR A 65 -4.89 -0.71 -8.72
N LEU A 66 -5.70 -0.15 -7.83
CA LEU A 66 -6.37 1.13 -8.02
C LEU A 66 -5.41 2.27 -8.40
N LEU A 67 -4.32 2.44 -7.66
CA LEU A 67 -3.32 3.47 -7.97
C LEU A 67 -2.55 3.18 -9.25
N ALA A 68 -2.26 1.92 -9.53
CA ALA A 68 -1.54 1.51 -10.72
C ALA A 68 -2.42 1.64 -11.98
N GLU A 69 -3.72 1.38 -11.87
CA GLU A 69 -4.69 1.61 -12.96
C GLU A 69 -4.80 3.10 -13.29
N GLU A 70 -4.87 3.94 -12.26
CA GLU A 70 -4.89 5.40 -12.47
C GLU A 70 -3.58 5.89 -13.11
N ALA A 71 -2.43 5.34 -12.71
CA ALA A 71 -1.14 5.65 -13.34
C ALA A 71 -1.14 5.25 -14.83
N LEU A 72 -1.65 4.07 -15.18
CA LEU A 72 -1.80 3.64 -16.59
C LEU A 72 -2.71 4.59 -17.38
N ARG A 73 -3.81 5.01 -16.79
CA ARG A 73 -4.73 5.96 -17.41
C ARG A 73 -4.05 7.30 -17.68
N MET A 74 -3.26 7.80 -16.72
CA MET A 74 -2.52 9.05 -16.87
C MET A 74 -1.42 8.96 -17.94
N LEU A 75 -0.76 7.80 -18.06
CA LEU A 75 0.25 7.55 -19.09
C LEU A 75 -0.35 7.42 -20.50
N GLY A 76 -1.64 7.08 -20.62
CA GLY A 76 -2.27 6.76 -21.90
C GLY A 76 -1.65 5.54 -22.59
N ALA A 77 -0.97 4.67 -21.84
CA ALA A 77 -0.22 3.53 -22.36
C ALA A 77 -1.02 2.23 -22.25
N ASN A 78 -0.78 1.33 -23.20
CA ASN A 78 -1.34 -0.02 -23.12
C ASN A 78 -0.56 -0.86 -22.10
N ARG A 79 -1.24 -1.81 -21.46
CA ARG A 79 -0.63 -2.71 -20.46
C ARG A 79 0.58 -3.48 -20.98
N ARG A 80 0.62 -3.77 -22.30
CA ARG A 80 1.74 -4.48 -22.95
C ARG A 80 2.99 -3.62 -23.17
N GLU A 81 2.83 -2.30 -23.07
CA GLU A 81 3.90 -1.31 -23.29
C GLU A 81 4.49 -0.83 -21.95
N VAL A 82 3.95 -1.33 -20.82
CA VAL A 82 4.32 -0.92 -19.47
C VAL A 82 4.98 -2.07 -18.73
N VAL A 83 5.93 -1.70 -17.91
CA VAL A 83 6.61 -2.59 -16.98
C VAL A 83 6.45 -2.03 -15.57
N PHE A 84 6.14 -2.89 -14.61
CA PHE A 84 6.11 -2.54 -13.19
C PHE A 84 7.45 -2.90 -12.56
N LEU A 85 8.09 -1.95 -11.93
CA LEU A 85 9.35 -2.13 -11.21
C LEU A 85 9.09 -2.14 -9.70
N GLY A 86 9.65 -3.11 -8.99
CA GLY A 86 9.50 -3.17 -7.53
C GLY A 86 10.48 -4.14 -6.89
N ASP A 87 10.67 -4.01 -5.60
CA ASP A 87 11.59 -4.81 -4.80
C ASP A 87 10.89 -5.89 -3.96
N ASN A 88 9.57 -5.86 -3.92
CA ASN A 88 8.78 -6.83 -3.16
C ASN A 88 7.84 -7.61 -4.09
N PRO A 89 8.14 -8.91 -4.36
CA PRO A 89 7.28 -9.75 -5.19
C PRO A 89 5.86 -9.93 -4.64
N ASP A 90 5.70 -9.93 -3.32
CA ASP A 90 4.42 -10.20 -2.66
C ASP A 90 3.44 -9.00 -2.72
N THR A 91 3.97 -7.81 -2.91
CA THR A 91 3.16 -6.60 -3.10
C THR A 91 3.26 -6.06 -4.51
N ASP A 92 4.45 -5.68 -4.97
CA ASP A 92 4.68 -5.12 -6.31
C ASP A 92 4.40 -6.14 -7.42
N GLY A 93 4.94 -7.36 -7.26
CA GLY A 93 4.73 -8.45 -8.20
C GLY A 93 3.27 -8.85 -8.30
N LEU A 94 2.58 -8.94 -7.16
CA LEU A 94 1.15 -9.25 -7.12
C LEU A 94 0.31 -8.13 -7.76
N THR A 95 0.66 -6.86 -7.52
CA THR A 95 0.02 -5.72 -8.20
C THR A 95 0.20 -5.83 -9.71
N ALA A 96 1.41 -6.07 -10.18
CA ALA A 96 1.70 -6.22 -11.61
C ALA A 96 0.93 -7.38 -12.23
N GLN A 97 0.87 -8.53 -11.56
CA GLN A 97 0.11 -9.69 -11.98
C GLN A 97 -1.39 -9.37 -12.11
N ARG A 98 -1.99 -8.76 -11.09
CA ARG A 98 -3.40 -8.35 -11.08
C ARG A 98 -3.69 -7.32 -12.15
N LEU A 99 -2.75 -6.40 -12.39
CA LEU A 99 -2.85 -5.37 -13.41
C LEU A 99 -2.65 -5.91 -14.83
N GLY A 100 -2.05 -7.09 -14.99
CA GLY A 100 -1.74 -7.71 -16.28
C GLY A 100 -0.59 -7.01 -17.02
N VAL A 101 0.40 -6.51 -16.30
CA VAL A 101 1.63 -5.92 -16.83
C VAL A 101 2.85 -6.75 -16.47
N ASN A 102 3.95 -6.60 -17.22
CA ASN A 102 5.21 -7.25 -16.90
C ASN A 102 5.77 -6.70 -15.59
N PHE A 103 6.37 -7.58 -14.80
CA PHE A 103 7.06 -7.22 -13.56
C PHE A 103 8.56 -7.44 -13.67
N ILE A 104 9.34 -6.45 -13.26
CA ILE A 104 10.79 -6.57 -13.07
C ILE A 104 11.09 -6.41 -11.59
N HIS A 105 11.58 -7.49 -10.98
CA HIS A 105 12.06 -7.46 -9.61
C HIS A 105 13.41 -6.75 -9.55
N THR A 106 13.47 -5.61 -8.86
CA THR A 106 14.68 -4.78 -8.79
C THR A 106 15.72 -5.31 -7.78
N GLY A 107 15.41 -6.42 -7.09
CA GLY A 107 16.28 -7.06 -6.10
C GLY A 107 16.49 -6.18 -4.86
N GLY A 108 16.54 -6.80 -3.67
CA GLY A 108 16.84 -6.10 -2.42
C GLY A 108 18.22 -5.39 -2.46
N ARG A 109 18.95 -5.36 -1.36
CA ARG A 109 20.21 -4.60 -1.14
C ARG A 109 21.29 -4.67 -2.24
N ASN A 110 21.17 -5.60 -3.22
CA ASN A 110 22.06 -5.72 -4.38
C ASN A 110 21.38 -5.29 -5.69
N GLY A 111 20.45 -4.34 -5.61
CA GLY A 111 19.56 -3.82 -6.64
C GLY A 111 19.95 -4.08 -8.10
N PHE A 112 18.93 -4.32 -8.92
CA PHE A 112 19.08 -4.36 -10.38
C PHE A 112 19.61 -3.00 -10.85
N PRO A 113 20.76 -2.92 -11.53
CA PRO A 113 21.27 -1.65 -12.00
C PRO A 113 20.31 -1.10 -13.06
N LEU A 114 19.63 0.01 -12.76
CA LEU A 114 18.76 0.74 -13.71
C LEU A 114 19.45 1.01 -15.05
N ALA A 115 20.78 1.12 -15.03
CA ALA A 115 21.61 1.24 -16.24
C ALA A 115 21.50 0.04 -17.21
N ALA A 116 20.99 -1.11 -16.78
CA ALA A 116 20.78 -2.25 -17.67
C ALA A 116 19.46 -2.17 -18.47
N LEU A 117 18.63 -1.15 -18.22
CA LEU A 117 17.36 -0.90 -18.94
C LEU A 117 17.50 0.22 -20.00
N MET A 118 18.65 0.86 -20.07
CA MET A 118 19.00 1.87 -21.07
C MET A 118 19.89 1.29 -22.15
#